data_c768d66d27f30b578a0c3c77209a047c
#
_entry.id   c768d66d27f30b578a0c3c77209a047c
#
_cell.length_a   1.000
_cell.length_b   1.000
_cell.length_c   1.000
_cell.angle_alpha   90.00
_cell.angle_beta   90.00
_cell.angle_gamma   90.00
#
_symmetry.space_group_name_H-M   'P 1'
#
loop_
_entity.id
_entity.type
_entity.pdbx_description
1 polymer ?
#
loop_
_entity_poly.entity_id
_entity_poly.type
_entity_poly.pdbx_seq_one_letter_code
_entity_poly.pdbx_strand_id
1 'polypeptide(L)'
;GVTDGAGRHFRLVLTTQAQRAEEARQKATSGGTEPSAFPDTLPDYTEYGRDNGIRLSAVWLTHDPEYPENLPAAPLVRYGWTPRGELAAVYDRSGKQVRSFTYDDKYRGRMVAHRRAGRPEIRYRYDSDGRVTEQLNPAGLSYTYQYEKDRIT
;
A
#
# COMPACT_ATOMS: atom_id res chain seq x y z
N GLY A 1 -19.63 0.69 9.55
CA GLY A 1 -18.64 0.19 10.50
C GLY A 1 -18.55 -1.33 10.48
N VAL A 2 -17.51 -1.83 11.08
CA VAL A 2 -17.24 -3.26 11.19
C VAL A 2 -17.20 -3.65 12.68
N THR A 3 -17.76 -4.82 12.99
CA THR A 3 -17.76 -5.36 14.35
C THR A 3 -17.09 -6.75 14.33
N ASP A 4 -16.21 -7.02 15.29
CA ASP A 4 -15.60 -8.34 15.43
C ASP A 4 -16.34 -9.25 16.40
N GLY A 5 -15.87 -10.48 16.58
CA GLY A 5 -16.50 -11.46 17.48
C GLY A 5 -16.39 -11.14 18.95
N ALA A 6 -15.54 -10.19 19.36
CA ALA A 6 -15.40 -9.72 20.74
C ALA A 6 -16.25 -8.47 21.02
N GLY A 7 -17.09 -8.05 20.08
CA GLY A 7 -17.94 -6.87 20.22
C GLY A 7 -17.23 -5.53 20.03
N ARG A 8 -16.02 -5.55 19.50
CA ARG A 8 -15.28 -4.32 19.18
C ARG A 8 -15.81 -3.73 17.88
N HIS A 9 -15.91 -2.40 17.83
CA HIS A 9 -16.37 -1.68 16.66
C HIS A 9 -15.20 -0.93 16.01
N PHE A 10 -15.16 -0.98 14.68
CA PHE A 10 -14.11 -0.34 13.90
C PHE A 10 -14.72 0.61 12.88
N ARG A 11 -14.04 1.71 12.64
CA ARG A 11 -14.37 2.63 11.56
C ARG A 11 -13.32 2.51 10.46
N LEU A 12 -13.78 2.25 9.25
CA LEU A 12 -12.93 2.20 8.05
C LEU A 12 -12.98 3.56 7.37
N VAL A 13 -11.81 4.15 7.14
CA VAL A 13 -11.71 5.41 6.41
C VAL A 13 -11.34 5.10 4.97
N LEU A 14 -12.23 5.44 4.06
CA LEU A 14 -12.03 5.25 2.62
C LEU A 14 -11.75 6.61 1.99
N THR A 15 -10.78 6.65 1.07
CA THR A 15 -10.45 7.86 0.32
C THR A 15 -10.57 7.62 -1.17
N THR A 16 -11.01 8.66 -1.88
CA THR A 16 -11.04 8.66 -3.34
C THR A 16 -9.68 9.06 -3.88
N GLN A 17 -9.45 8.81 -5.17
CA GLN A 17 -8.23 9.25 -5.84
C GLN A 17 -8.08 10.77 -5.78
N ALA A 18 -9.18 11.52 -5.97
CA ALA A 18 -9.16 12.98 -5.90
C ALA A 18 -8.77 13.48 -4.51
N GLN A 19 -9.26 12.83 -3.44
CA GLN A 19 -8.90 13.19 -2.06
C GLN A 19 -7.42 12.97 -1.80
N ARG A 20 -6.86 11.85 -2.26
CA ARG A 20 -5.43 11.58 -2.11
C ARG A 20 -4.57 12.56 -2.90
N ALA A 21 -5.03 12.93 -4.10
CA ALA A 21 -4.35 13.94 -4.93
C ALA A 21 -4.33 15.30 -4.23
N GLU A 22 -5.42 15.69 -3.60
CA GLU A 22 -5.50 16.95 -2.84
C GLU A 22 -4.56 16.93 -1.64
N GLU A 23 -4.51 15.84 -0.89
CA GLU A 23 -3.58 15.68 0.23
C GLU A 23 -2.13 15.79 -0.22
N ALA A 24 -1.79 15.20 -1.37
CA ALA A 24 -0.45 15.28 -1.94
C ALA A 24 -0.09 16.72 -2.33
N ARG A 25 -1.04 17.48 -2.90
CA ARG A 25 -0.85 18.90 -3.22
C ARG A 25 -0.63 19.74 -1.96
N GLN A 26 -1.41 19.49 -0.92
CA GLN A 26 -1.27 20.21 0.36
C GLN A 26 0.08 19.95 1.01
N LYS A 27 0.53 18.70 1.00
CA LYS A 27 1.85 18.33 1.53
C LYS A 27 2.99 19.00 0.75
N ALA A 28 2.89 19.02 -0.58
CA ALA A 28 3.88 19.65 -1.45
C ALA A 28 3.96 21.15 -1.18
N THR A 29 2.82 21.83 -1.02
CA THR A 29 2.76 23.26 -0.70
C THR A 29 3.37 23.55 0.68
N SER A 30 3.03 22.76 1.70
CA SER A 30 3.56 22.95 3.06
C SER A 30 5.05 22.63 3.17
N GLY A 31 5.54 21.68 2.39
CA GLY A 31 6.93 21.26 2.41
C GLY A 31 7.85 22.07 1.53
N GLY A 32 7.36 23.04 0.78
CA GLY A 32 8.16 23.84 -0.14
C GLY A 32 8.67 23.05 -1.35
N THR A 33 8.11 21.90 -1.63
CA THR A 33 8.44 21.07 -2.80
C THR A 33 7.52 21.39 -3.98
N GLU A 34 7.94 21.02 -5.18
CA GLU A 34 7.11 21.15 -6.40
C GLU A 34 5.78 20.40 -6.23
N PRO A 35 4.67 20.90 -6.79
CA PRO A 35 3.41 20.18 -6.78
C PRO A 35 3.58 18.79 -7.37
N SER A 36 3.12 17.78 -6.65
CA SER A 36 3.18 16.41 -7.10
C SER A 36 2.31 16.20 -8.34
N ALA A 37 2.78 15.39 -9.28
CA ALA A 37 2.01 14.96 -10.44
C ALA A 37 0.93 13.91 -10.10
N PHE A 38 0.35 13.98 -8.91
CA PHE A 38 -0.66 13.04 -8.43
C PHE A 38 -1.97 13.28 -9.18
N PRO A 39 -2.45 12.33 -9.99
CA PRO A 39 -3.66 12.53 -10.78
C PRO A 39 -4.92 12.46 -9.92
N ASP A 40 -5.94 13.21 -10.30
CA ASP A 40 -7.25 13.20 -9.62
C ASP A 40 -8.07 11.95 -9.92
N THR A 41 -7.75 11.25 -11.00
CA THR A 41 -8.45 10.05 -11.44
C THR A 41 -7.47 8.97 -11.85
N LEU A 42 -7.93 7.73 -11.79
CA LEU A 42 -7.19 6.56 -12.29
C LEU A 42 -7.89 6.03 -13.54
N PRO A 43 -7.20 5.20 -14.35
CA PRO A 43 -7.87 4.49 -15.44
C PRO A 43 -9.05 3.68 -14.89
N ASP A 44 -10.19 3.72 -15.60
CA ASP A 44 -11.43 3.08 -15.15
C ASP A 44 -11.37 1.56 -15.11
N TYR A 45 -10.38 0.96 -15.74
CA TYR A 45 -10.31 -0.49 -15.91
C TYR A 45 -9.01 -1.06 -15.38
N THR A 46 -9.13 -2.24 -14.76
CA THR A 46 -8.01 -3.13 -14.42
C THR A 46 -8.25 -4.46 -15.13
N GLU A 47 -7.30 -5.38 -15.06
CA GLU A 47 -7.48 -6.75 -15.56
C GLU A 47 -8.66 -7.46 -14.90
N TYR A 48 -9.07 -7.00 -13.72
CA TYR A 48 -10.12 -7.62 -12.91
C TYR A 48 -11.45 -6.84 -12.93
N GLY A 49 -11.56 -5.82 -13.77
CA GLY A 49 -12.75 -5.01 -13.90
C GLY A 49 -12.53 -3.52 -13.62
N ARG A 50 -13.62 -2.81 -13.34
CA ARG A 50 -13.58 -1.36 -13.09
C ARG A 50 -12.91 -1.05 -11.75
N ASP A 51 -12.08 -0.01 -11.75
CA ASP A 51 -11.48 0.54 -10.54
C ASP A 51 -12.05 1.94 -10.31
N ASN A 52 -12.78 2.11 -9.22
CA ASN A 52 -13.36 3.41 -8.85
C ASN A 52 -12.37 4.32 -8.10
N GLY A 53 -11.14 3.86 -7.87
CA GLY A 53 -10.11 4.62 -7.17
C GLY A 53 -10.31 4.75 -5.66
N ILE A 54 -11.34 4.14 -5.10
CA ILE A 54 -11.58 4.16 -3.65
C ILE A 54 -10.65 3.17 -2.97
N ARG A 55 -9.94 3.63 -1.93
CA ARG A 55 -8.96 2.84 -1.19
C ARG A 55 -9.18 2.98 0.32
N LEU A 56 -8.90 1.92 1.05
CA LEU A 56 -8.86 1.95 2.51
C LEU A 56 -7.61 2.71 2.95
N SER A 57 -7.79 3.79 3.73
CA SER A 57 -6.69 4.64 4.18
C SER A 57 -6.40 4.53 5.66
N ALA A 58 -7.38 4.17 6.47
CA ALA A 58 -7.19 4.00 7.91
C ALA A 58 -8.25 3.10 8.51
N VAL A 59 -7.89 2.48 9.63
CA VAL A 59 -8.83 1.71 10.46
C VAL A 59 -8.74 2.24 11.88
N TRP A 60 -9.88 2.65 12.44
CA TRP A 60 -10.00 3.15 13.81
C TRP A 60 -10.75 2.15 14.69
N LEU A 61 -10.30 2.00 15.92
CA LEU A 61 -11.08 1.33 16.96
C LEU A 61 -12.00 2.37 17.59
N THR A 62 -13.31 2.22 17.44
CA THR A 62 -14.32 3.18 17.92
C THR A 62 -15.06 2.71 19.15
N HIS A 63 -15.03 1.42 19.44
CA HIS A 63 -15.66 0.86 20.65
C HIS A 63 -14.96 -0.44 21.04
N ASP A 64 -14.65 -0.57 22.34
CA ASP A 64 -14.11 -1.79 22.93
C ASP A 64 -14.86 -2.07 24.23
N PRO A 65 -15.63 -3.17 24.34
CA PRO A 65 -16.38 -3.49 25.54
C PRO A 65 -15.52 -3.69 26.80
N GLU A 66 -14.26 -4.13 26.63
CA GLU A 66 -13.34 -4.32 27.76
C GLU A 66 -12.72 -3.00 28.23
N TYR A 67 -12.54 -2.04 27.32
CA TYR A 67 -11.89 -0.76 27.59
C TYR A 67 -12.68 0.40 26.96
N PRO A 68 -13.95 0.61 27.38
CA PRO A 68 -14.81 1.58 26.71
C PRO A 68 -14.35 3.03 26.84
N GLU A 69 -13.51 3.34 27.83
CA GLU A 69 -13.01 4.70 28.09
C GLU A 69 -11.57 4.92 27.64
N ASN A 70 -10.90 3.86 27.13
CA ASN A 70 -9.51 3.90 26.72
C ASN A 70 -9.33 3.63 25.22
N LEU A 71 -10.11 4.32 24.40
CA LEU A 71 -9.99 4.19 22.95
C LEU A 71 -8.73 4.91 22.45
N PRO A 72 -8.06 4.35 21.42
CA PRO A 72 -6.88 5.00 20.84
C PRO A 72 -7.19 6.39 20.28
N ALA A 73 -6.26 7.32 20.46
CA ALA A 73 -6.34 8.66 19.88
C ALA A 73 -5.81 8.69 18.44
N ALA A 74 -5.36 7.55 17.92
CA ALA A 74 -4.82 7.41 16.58
C ALA A 74 -5.41 6.16 15.92
N PRO A 75 -5.41 6.07 14.57
CA PRO A 75 -5.88 4.85 13.92
C PRO A 75 -4.98 3.66 14.26
N LEU A 76 -5.56 2.46 14.26
CA LEU A 76 -4.81 1.22 14.48
C LEU A 76 -3.82 0.96 13.37
N VAL A 77 -4.19 1.31 12.14
CA VAL A 77 -3.37 1.16 10.95
C VAL A 77 -3.74 2.25 9.96
N ARG A 78 -2.74 2.72 9.22
CA ARG A 78 -2.92 3.64 8.10
C ARG A 78 -2.21 3.09 6.87
N TYR A 79 -2.76 3.38 5.72
CA TYR A 79 -2.21 2.95 4.43
C TYR A 79 -1.88 4.16 3.57
N GLY A 80 -0.69 4.13 2.97
CA GLY A 80 -0.29 5.11 1.97
C GLY A 80 -0.38 4.51 0.58
N TRP A 81 -0.80 5.32 -0.40
CA TRP A 81 -1.03 4.89 -1.77
C TRP A 81 -0.19 5.70 -2.75
N THR A 82 0.29 5.03 -3.81
CA THR A 82 1.01 5.71 -4.89
C THR A 82 0.04 6.58 -5.70
N PRO A 83 0.58 7.51 -6.53
CA PRO A 83 -0.25 8.28 -7.45
C PRO A 83 -1.07 7.41 -8.42
N ARG A 84 -0.65 6.18 -8.63
CA ARG A 84 -1.34 5.23 -9.52
C ARG A 84 -2.29 4.28 -8.79
N GLY A 85 -2.55 4.51 -7.49
CA GLY A 85 -3.46 3.71 -6.69
C GLY A 85 -2.91 2.37 -6.22
N GLU A 86 -1.59 2.24 -6.15
CA GLU A 86 -0.90 1.07 -5.64
C GLU A 86 -0.55 1.27 -4.16
N LEU A 87 -0.60 0.21 -3.35
CA LEU A 87 -0.26 0.31 -1.93
C LEU A 87 1.23 0.59 -1.75
N ALA A 88 1.58 1.76 -1.21
CA ALA A 88 2.96 2.20 -1.05
C ALA A 88 3.51 1.94 0.35
N ALA A 89 2.68 2.07 1.39
CA ALA A 89 3.16 2.01 2.77
C ALA A 89 2.07 1.57 3.73
N VAL A 90 2.49 0.95 4.83
CA VAL A 90 1.63 0.61 5.95
C VAL A 90 2.25 1.22 7.21
N TYR A 91 1.43 1.93 8.00
CA TYR A 91 1.84 2.59 9.25
C TYR A 91 1.11 1.95 10.42
N ASP A 92 1.83 1.71 11.52
CA ASP A 92 1.23 1.20 12.74
C ASP A 92 0.53 2.31 13.53
N ARG A 93 -0.03 1.98 14.70
CA ARG A 93 -0.76 2.93 15.53
C ARG A 93 0.12 4.03 16.11
N SER A 94 1.45 3.84 16.17
CA SER A 94 2.39 4.88 16.60
C SER A 94 2.75 5.86 15.48
N GLY A 95 2.28 5.60 14.25
CA GLY A 95 2.62 6.38 13.07
C GLY A 95 3.92 5.94 12.40
N LYS A 96 4.53 4.86 12.86
CA LYS A 96 5.75 4.32 12.28
C LYS A 96 5.43 3.53 11.02
N GLN A 97 6.21 3.75 9.96
CA GLN A 97 6.11 2.96 8.74
C GLN A 97 6.67 1.56 8.99
N VAL A 98 5.82 0.54 8.92
CA VAL A 98 6.19 -0.85 9.18
C VAL A 98 6.40 -1.66 7.91
N ARG A 99 5.83 -1.21 6.79
CA ARG A 99 6.04 -1.82 5.47
C ARG A 99 6.07 -0.75 4.40
N SER A 100 6.85 -0.98 3.36
CA SER A 100 6.87 -0.15 2.16
C SER A 100 6.95 -1.04 0.92
N PHE A 101 6.39 -0.54 -0.19
CA PHE A 101 6.32 -1.25 -1.46
C PHE A 101 6.70 -0.29 -2.57
N THR A 102 7.47 -0.79 -3.55
CA THR A 102 7.89 -0.03 -4.72
C THR A 102 7.39 -0.75 -5.97
N TYR A 103 6.94 0.02 -6.93
CA TYR A 103 6.32 -0.49 -8.16
C TYR A 103 7.06 -0.03 -9.40
N ASP A 104 6.91 -0.79 -10.48
CA ASP A 104 7.49 -0.50 -11.77
C ASP A 104 6.90 0.80 -12.34
N ASP A 105 7.75 1.65 -12.92
CA ASP A 105 7.33 2.92 -13.50
C ASP A 105 6.45 2.74 -14.74
N LYS A 106 6.67 1.68 -15.48
CA LYS A 106 5.99 1.40 -16.72
C LYS A 106 4.73 0.55 -16.56
N TYR A 107 4.81 -0.46 -15.69
CA TYR A 107 3.72 -1.43 -15.50
C TYR A 107 3.03 -1.23 -14.16
N ARG A 108 1.84 -0.63 -14.21
CA ARG A 108 1.01 -0.39 -13.02
C ARG A 108 0.71 -1.70 -12.28
N GLY A 109 0.88 -1.69 -10.94
CA GLY A 109 0.62 -2.85 -10.11
C GLY A 109 1.73 -3.88 -10.04
N ARG A 110 2.81 -3.68 -10.80
CA ARG A 110 3.97 -4.58 -10.75
C ARG A 110 4.91 -4.17 -9.63
N MET A 111 4.90 -4.90 -8.53
CA MET A 111 5.78 -4.64 -7.40
C MET A 111 7.20 -5.09 -7.70
N VAL A 112 8.16 -4.18 -7.59
CA VAL A 112 9.59 -4.46 -7.82
C VAL A 112 10.39 -4.56 -6.54
N ALA A 113 9.86 -4.10 -5.42
CA ALA A 113 10.53 -4.19 -4.13
C ALA A 113 9.56 -4.07 -2.97
N HIS A 114 9.90 -4.68 -1.84
CA HIS A 114 9.19 -4.42 -0.59
C HIS A 114 10.17 -4.50 0.58
N ARG A 115 9.79 -3.85 1.68
CA ARG A 115 10.60 -3.78 2.87
C ARG A 115 9.72 -3.80 4.12
N ARG A 116 10.16 -4.56 5.12
CA ARG A 116 9.61 -4.48 6.49
C ARG A 116 10.53 -3.60 7.34
N ALA A 117 9.96 -2.90 8.32
CA ALA A 117 10.74 -2.07 9.24
C ALA A 117 11.82 -2.92 9.93
N GLY A 118 13.05 -2.41 9.96
CA GLY A 118 14.18 -3.12 10.54
C GLY A 118 14.74 -4.27 9.71
N ARG A 119 14.21 -4.50 8.51
CA ARG A 119 14.66 -5.55 7.60
C ARG A 119 15.18 -4.94 6.30
N PRO A 120 16.14 -5.61 5.62
CA PRO A 120 16.61 -5.16 4.31
C PRO A 120 15.52 -5.27 3.24
N GLU A 121 15.64 -4.45 2.21
CA GLU A 121 14.73 -4.46 1.07
C GLU A 121 14.90 -5.73 0.25
N ILE A 122 13.79 -6.33 -0.17
CA ILE A 122 13.73 -7.45 -1.10
C ILE A 122 13.29 -6.91 -2.45
N ARG A 123 14.02 -7.23 -3.52
CA ARG A 123 13.74 -6.76 -4.88
C ARG A 123 13.40 -7.93 -5.79
N TYR A 124 12.63 -7.63 -6.82
CA TYR A 124 12.20 -8.61 -7.82
C TYR A 124 12.56 -8.14 -9.22
N ARG A 125 12.96 -9.09 -10.07
CA ARG A 125 13.11 -8.87 -11.51
C ARG A 125 12.07 -9.67 -12.26
N TYR A 126 11.66 -9.15 -13.40
CA TYR A 126 10.60 -9.72 -14.21
C TYR A 126 11.07 -9.94 -15.65
N ASP A 127 10.51 -10.96 -16.30
CA ASP A 127 10.72 -11.18 -17.73
C ASP A 127 9.73 -10.35 -18.57
N SER A 128 9.82 -10.49 -19.90
CA SER A 128 8.94 -9.75 -20.82
C SER A 128 7.47 -10.14 -20.69
N ASP A 129 7.18 -11.31 -20.15
CA ASP A 129 5.81 -11.79 -19.91
C ASP A 129 5.26 -11.38 -18.53
N GLY A 130 6.03 -10.63 -17.75
CA GLY A 130 5.61 -10.16 -16.43
C GLY A 130 5.73 -11.18 -15.32
N ARG A 131 6.53 -12.22 -15.52
CA ARG A 131 6.79 -13.24 -14.49
C ARG A 131 8.06 -12.91 -13.73
N VAL A 132 8.09 -13.21 -12.43
CA VAL A 132 9.28 -13.00 -11.60
C VAL A 132 10.38 -13.97 -12.02
N THR A 133 11.52 -13.46 -12.41
CA THR A 133 12.69 -14.27 -12.79
C THR A 133 13.73 -14.35 -11.69
N GLU A 134 13.76 -13.37 -10.80
CA GLU A 134 14.77 -13.31 -9.75
C GLU A 134 14.21 -12.58 -8.53
N GLN A 135 14.50 -13.11 -7.36
CA GLN A 135 14.26 -12.44 -6.08
C GLN A 135 15.61 -12.17 -5.45
N LEU A 136 15.94 -10.91 -5.24
CA LEU A 136 17.19 -10.45 -4.66
C LEU A 136 16.99 -10.19 -3.17
N ASN A 137 17.63 -10.99 -2.34
CA ASN A 137 17.59 -10.85 -0.91
C ASN A 137 18.95 -10.34 -0.43
N PRO A 138 19.03 -9.18 0.25
CA PRO A 138 20.30 -8.61 0.69
C PRO A 138 21.06 -9.45 1.73
N ALA A 139 20.40 -10.43 2.35
CA ALA A 139 21.07 -11.37 3.26
C ALA A 139 21.88 -12.47 2.53
N GLY A 140 22.03 -12.35 1.20
CA GLY A 140 22.83 -13.27 0.40
C GLY A 140 22.07 -14.47 -0.15
N LEU A 141 20.78 -14.57 0.13
CA LEU A 141 19.92 -15.63 -0.40
C LEU A 141 19.12 -15.05 -1.58
N SER A 142 19.58 -15.34 -2.79
CA SER A 142 18.86 -14.93 -4.00
C SER A 142 18.24 -16.16 -4.65
N TYR A 143 17.04 -15.99 -5.20
CA TYR A 143 16.30 -17.05 -5.86
C TYR A 143 16.10 -16.66 -7.33
N THR A 144 16.38 -17.63 -8.22
CA THR A 144 16.20 -17.48 -9.65
C THR A 144 15.14 -18.45 -10.13
N TYR A 145 14.22 -17.98 -10.97
CA TYR A 145 13.11 -18.78 -11.48
C TYR A 145 13.17 -18.86 -12.99
N GLN A 146 13.04 -20.07 -13.54
CA GLN A 146 12.95 -20.30 -14.98
C GLN A 146 11.59 -20.89 -15.31
N TYR A 147 11.01 -20.41 -16.38
CA TYR A 147 9.68 -20.83 -16.83
C TYR A 147 9.79 -21.49 -18.19
N GLU A 148 9.37 -22.75 -18.28
CA GLU A 148 9.30 -23.49 -19.53
C GLU A 148 7.87 -23.96 -19.70
N LYS A 149 7.16 -23.50 -20.73
CA LYS A 149 5.78 -23.93 -21.05
C LYS A 149 4.90 -23.97 -19.80
N ASP A 150 4.66 -23.17 -19.01
CA ASP A 150 3.83 -23.22 -17.79
C ASP A 150 4.46 -23.95 -16.60
N ARG A 151 5.77 -24.29 -16.67
CA ARG A 151 6.50 -24.90 -15.53
C ARG A 151 7.50 -23.93 -14.93
N ILE A 152 7.64 -24.01 -13.62
CA ILE A 152 8.70 -23.32 -12.87
C ILE A 152 9.80 -24.33 -12.60
N THR A 153 11.03 -24.03 -12.96
CA THR A 153 12.21 -24.86 -12.67
C THR A 153 13.17 -24.18 -11.71
#